data_dec5a1ed5e2725c1055e1332f2e575f7
#
_entry.id   dec5a1ed5e2725c1055e1332f2e575f7
#
_cell.length_a   1.000
_cell.length_b   1.000
_cell.length_c   1.000
_cell.angle_alpha   90.00
_cell.angle_beta   90.00
_cell.angle_gamma   90.00
#
_symmetry.space_group_name_H-M   'P 1'
#
loop_
_entity.id
_entity.type
_entity.pdbx_description
1 polymer ?
#
loop_
_entity_poly.entity_id
_entity_poly.type
_entity_poly.pdbx_seq_one_letter_code
_entity_poly.pdbx_strand_id
1 'polypeptide(L)'
;TQQRSTRTTDSGCGAVLTAFAETIRPHCVEDVDTGESLLETVRAEFTESIAVALAPTTGASFTSELKRTVVAEAETRRAEATAFDRALDREMSQLDDANEVVNGITDWLRRAEEPPASAIEFDALKLRHETLEDHRSRCDALARRRQAFLEEATNNGVKAGIRHRQLMPHLYDALPVDHPVLATAAQLDSACKAYQRAVRDQLIRRD
;
A
#
# COMPACT_ATOMS: atom_id res chain seq x y z
N THR A 1 49.57 23.86 -18.42
CA THR A 1 49.26 22.53 -17.81
C THR A 1 48.00 22.55 -16.91
N GLN A 2 47.38 23.73 -16.69
CA GLN A 2 46.22 23.92 -15.79
C GLN A 2 44.86 23.70 -16.46
N GLN A 3 44.77 23.76 -17.78
CA GLN A 3 43.51 23.63 -18.51
C GLN A 3 42.97 22.19 -18.66
N ARG A 4 43.78 21.17 -18.36
CA ARG A 4 43.37 19.77 -18.46
C ARG A 4 42.67 19.23 -17.22
N SER A 5 42.88 19.88 -16.07
CA SER A 5 42.28 19.47 -14.80
C SER A 5 40.84 19.93 -14.66
N THR A 6 40.47 21.11 -15.16
CA THR A 6 39.13 21.67 -15.08
C THR A 6 38.10 20.97 -16.00
N ARG A 7 38.51 20.42 -17.15
CA ARG A 7 37.60 19.69 -18.05
C ARG A 7 37.19 18.31 -17.50
N THR A 8 38.01 17.69 -16.67
CA THR A 8 37.72 16.34 -16.11
C THR A 8 36.79 16.44 -14.90
N THR A 9 36.75 17.57 -14.17
CA THR A 9 35.92 17.80 -13.01
C THR A 9 34.49 18.18 -13.38
N ASP A 10 34.30 18.92 -14.46
CA ASP A 10 33.00 19.32 -15.00
C ASP A 10 32.24 18.10 -15.61
N SER A 11 32.97 17.10 -16.14
CA SER A 11 32.38 15.89 -16.69
C SER A 11 31.74 14.96 -15.65
N GLY A 12 32.20 14.97 -14.41
CA GLY A 12 31.70 14.07 -13.35
C GLY A 12 30.31 14.47 -12.83
N CYS A 13 30.11 15.76 -12.51
CA CYS A 13 28.81 16.30 -12.12
C CYS A 13 27.79 16.14 -13.26
N GLY A 14 28.19 16.49 -14.48
CA GLY A 14 27.35 16.32 -15.66
C GLY A 14 26.94 14.88 -15.92
N ALA A 15 27.86 13.92 -15.73
CA ALA A 15 27.55 12.50 -15.89
C ALA A 15 26.53 12.00 -14.85
N VAL A 16 26.61 12.47 -13.59
CA VAL A 16 25.61 12.14 -12.56
C VAL A 16 24.26 12.73 -12.92
N LEU A 17 24.20 13.99 -13.33
CA LEU A 17 22.94 14.65 -13.74
C LEU A 17 22.30 13.98 -14.96
N THR A 18 23.12 13.55 -15.94
CA THR A 18 22.62 12.82 -17.10
C THR A 18 22.06 11.46 -16.68
N ALA A 19 22.80 10.69 -15.88
CA ALA A 19 22.32 9.40 -15.38
C ALA A 19 21.03 9.55 -14.57
N PHE A 20 20.92 10.58 -13.71
CA PHE A 20 19.71 10.87 -12.95
C PHE A 20 18.52 11.21 -13.89
N ALA A 21 18.75 12.05 -14.87
CA ALA A 21 17.72 12.44 -15.85
C ALA A 21 17.20 11.25 -16.68
N GLU A 22 18.06 10.26 -16.97
CA GLU A 22 17.71 9.08 -17.77
C GLU A 22 17.07 7.95 -16.94
N THR A 23 17.41 7.85 -15.64
CA THR A 23 17.04 6.66 -14.84
C THR A 23 16.04 6.95 -13.72
N ILE A 24 16.04 8.13 -13.11
CA ILE A 24 15.20 8.48 -11.95
C ILE A 24 14.07 9.42 -12.38
N ARG A 25 14.41 10.53 -13.03
CA ARG A 25 13.43 11.56 -13.41
C ARG A 25 12.21 11.04 -14.18
N PRO A 26 12.30 10.06 -15.10
CA PRO A 26 11.12 9.53 -15.82
C PRO A 26 10.09 8.86 -14.92
N HIS A 27 10.45 8.55 -13.67
CA HIS A 27 9.59 7.90 -12.68
C HIS A 27 9.06 8.88 -11.61
N CYS A 28 9.48 10.14 -11.64
CA CYS A 28 9.00 11.21 -10.76
C CYS A 28 7.75 11.85 -11.38
N VAL A 29 6.57 11.34 -11.06
CA VAL A 29 5.31 11.66 -11.77
C VAL A 29 4.87 13.12 -11.56
N GLU A 30 5.12 13.70 -10.39
CA GLU A 30 4.73 15.08 -10.07
C GLU A 30 5.55 16.13 -10.83
N ASP A 31 6.78 15.78 -11.22
CA ASP A 31 7.75 16.72 -11.78
C ASP A 31 7.60 16.90 -13.30
N VAL A 32 6.97 15.95 -13.98
CA VAL A 32 6.79 15.98 -15.44
C VAL A 32 5.76 17.03 -15.85
N ASP A 33 4.74 17.27 -15.01
CA ASP A 33 3.64 18.16 -15.32
C ASP A 33 3.89 19.63 -14.89
N THR A 34 4.81 19.87 -13.94
CA THR A 34 5.05 21.22 -13.36
C THR A 34 6.17 22.00 -14.04
N GLY A 35 6.92 21.37 -14.94
CA GLY A 35 8.06 22.01 -15.62
C GLY A 35 9.25 22.26 -14.69
N GLU A 36 9.36 21.52 -13.58
CA GLU A 36 10.48 21.60 -12.65
C GLU A 36 11.83 21.38 -13.31
N SER A 37 12.82 22.09 -12.84
CA SER A 37 14.20 21.91 -13.32
C SER A 37 14.78 20.59 -12.81
N LEU A 38 15.72 20.01 -13.55
CA LEU A 38 16.41 18.77 -13.14
C LEU A 38 17.01 18.87 -11.73
N LEU A 39 17.51 20.05 -11.34
CA LEU A 39 18.11 20.26 -10.02
C LEU A 39 17.07 20.31 -8.91
N GLU A 40 15.85 20.74 -9.18
CA GLU A 40 14.74 20.66 -8.21
C GLU A 40 14.35 19.21 -7.99
N THR A 41 14.24 18.40 -9.04
CA THR A 41 14.02 16.97 -8.90
C THR A 41 15.15 16.28 -8.12
N VAL A 42 16.42 16.61 -8.40
CA VAL A 42 17.57 16.10 -7.62
C VAL A 42 17.49 16.50 -6.15
N ARG A 43 17.02 17.73 -5.86
CA ARG A 43 16.83 18.20 -4.48
C ARG A 43 15.75 17.43 -3.74
N ALA A 44 14.64 17.15 -4.40
CA ALA A 44 13.52 16.40 -3.84
C ALA A 44 13.87 14.91 -3.59
N GLU A 45 14.53 14.29 -4.57
CA GLU A 45 14.84 12.88 -4.53
C GLU A 45 16.09 12.55 -3.69
N PHE A 46 17.09 13.42 -3.68
CA PHE A 46 18.30 13.24 -2.89
C PHE A 46 18.32 14.21 -1.70
N THR A 47 19.22 15.20 -1.74
CA THR A 47 19.33 16.22 -0.72
C THR A 47 19.67 17.57 -1.33
N GLU A 48 19.34 18.66 -0.62
CA GLU A 48 19.74 20.01 -0.97
C GLU A 48 21.25 20.12 -1.21
N SER A 49 22.07 19.50 -0.34
CA SER A 49 23.52 19.55 -0.43
C SER A 49 24.07 18.89 -1.68
N ILE A 50 23.48 17.77 -2.12
CA ILE A 50 23.85 17.08 -3.36
C ILE A 50 23.42 17.92 -4.57
N ALA A 51 22.19 18.47 -4.57
CA ALA A 51 21.71 19.31 -5.66
C ALA A 51 22.60 20.54 -5.86
N VAL A 52 22.96 21.23 -4.79
CA VAL A 52 23.88 22.39 -4.83
C VAL A 52 25.28 21.98 -5.31
N ALA A 53 25.82 20.85 -4.85
CA ALA A 53 27.14 20.39 -5.26
C ALA A 53 27.21 19.94 -6.73
N LEU A 54 26.10 19.44 -7.29
CA LEU A 54 25.99 19.01 -8.68
C LEU A 54 25.64 20.18 -9.64
N ALA A 55 25.17 21.33 -9.10
CA ALA A 55 24.76 22.46 -9.91
C ALA A 55 25.92 23.05 -10.72
N PRO A 56 25.77 23.24 -12.06
CA PRO A 56 26.84 23.79 -12.91
C PRO A 56 27.29 25.20 -12.48
N THR A 57 26.39 25.93 -11.81
CA THR A 57 26.63 27.32 -11.36
C THR A 57 27.58 27.43 -10.17
N THR A 58 27.74 26.37 -9.41
CA THR A 58 28.61 26.40 -8.21
C THR A 58 30.10 26.21 -8.53
N GLY A 59 30.43 25.73 -9.72
CA GLY A 59 31.82 25.43 -10.10
C GLY A 59 32.48 24.38 -9.19
N ALA A 60 31.69 23.60 -8.46
CA ALA A 60 32.18 22.59 -7.56
C ALA A 60 32.87 21.45 -8.34
N SER A 61 34.04 21.01 -7.83
CA SER A 61 34.75 19.88 -8.40
C SER A 61 34.09 18.56 -7.99
N PHE A 62 33.93 17.63 -8.93
CA PHE A 62 33.48 16.27 -8.61
C PHE A 62 34.56 15.50 -7.86
N THR A 63 34.51 15.57 -6.53
CA THR A 63 35.49 14.96 -5.63
C THR A 63 35.12 13.50 -5.33
N SER A 64 36.10 12.72 -4.84
CA SER A 64 35.83 11.34 -4.35
C SER A 64 34.87 11.34 -3.15
N GLU A 65 34.81 12.41 -2.40
CA GLU A 65 33.87 12.57 -1.28
C GLU A 65 32.45 12.79 -1.79
N LEU A 66 32.25 13.73 -2.73
CA LEU A 66 30.96 13.95 -3.36
C LEU A 66 30.43 12.66 -4.04
N LYS A 67 31.33 11.95 -4.77
CA LYS A 67 30.95 10.65 -5.33
C LYS A 67 30.44 9.66 -4.29
N ARG A 68 31.13 9.53 -3.16
CA ARG A 68 30.71 8.62 -2.07
C ARG A 68 29.35 9.05 -1.49
N THR A 69 29.14 10.35 -1.30
CA THR A 69 27.89 10.89 -0.78
C THR A 69 26.73 10.61 -1.74
N VAL A 70 26.91 10.86 -3.04
CA VAL A 70 25.87 10.57 -4.06
C VAL A 70 25.55 9.08 -4.13
N VAL A 71 26.58 8.23 -4.10
CA VAL A 71 26.38 6.76 -4.15
C VAL A 71 25.65 6.29 -2.88
N ALA A 72 26.05 6.75 -1.71
CA ALA A 72 25.40 6.37 -0.45
C ALA A 72 23.92 6.79 -0.42
N GLU A 73 23.60 8.01 -0.90
CA GLU A 73 22.23 8.47 -0.99
C GLU A 73 21.41 7.65 -1.99
N ALA A 74 21.97 7.35 -3.16
CA ALA A 74 21.32 6.51 -4.15
C ALA A 74 21.05 5.08 -3.64
N GLU A 75 21.99 4.51 -2.86
CA GLU A 75 21.80 3.21 -2.20
C GLU A 75 20.69 3.27 -1.14
N THR A 76 20.62 4.35 -0.36
CA THR A 76 19.56 4.59 0.62
C THR A 76 18.20 4.66 -0.08
N ARG A 77 18.07 5.47 -1.13
CA ARG A 77 16.82 5.59 -1.91
C ARG A 77 16.40 4.28 -2.56
N ARG A 78 17.36 3.53 -3.09
CA ARG A 78 17.07 2.20 -3.63
C ARG A 78 16.55 1.23 -2.57
N ALA A 79 17.12 1.28 -1.36
CA ALA A 79 16.65 0.46 -0.25
C ALA A 79 15.23 0.86 0.19
N GLU A 80 14.95 2.16 0.25
CA GLU A 80 13.61 2.70 0.55
C GLU A 80 12.58 2.27 -0.50
N ALA A 81 12.88 2.44 -1.79
CA ALA A 81 12.01 2.01 -2.90
C ALA A 81 11.73 0.50 -2.85
N THR A 82 12.76 -0.31 -2.61
CA THR A 82 12.61 -1.77 -2.50
C THR A 82 11.73 -2.15 -1.29
N ALA A 83 11.86 -1.44 -0.18
CA ALA A 83 11.02 -1.71 1.00
C ALA A 83 9.57 -1.25 0.78
N PHE A 84 9.37 -0.16 0.01
CA PHE A 84 8.05 0.31 -0.39
C PHE A 84 7.35 -0.70 -1.32
N ASP A 85 8.05 -1.20 -2.33
CA ASP A 85 7.56 -2.25 -3.24
C ASP A 85 7.09 -3.48 -2.46
N ARG A 86 7.92 -3.96 -1.55
CA ARG A 86 7.55 -5.10 -0.68
C ARG A 86 6.33 -4.81 0.21
N ALA A 87 6.15 -3.57 0.62
CA ALA A 87 4.98 -3.17 1.40
C ALA A 87 3.71 -3.19 0.56
N LEU A 88 3.79 -2.72 -0.69
CA LEU A 88 2.68 -2.80 -1.66
C LEU A 88 2.33 -4.25 -1.99
N ASP A 89 3.31 -5.11 -2.26
CA ASP A 89 3.09 -6.53 -2.55
C ASP A 89 2.35 -7.23 -1.39
N ARG A 90 2.74 -6.92 -0.15
CA ARG A 90 2.06 -7.46 1.03
C ARG A 90 0.63 -6.94 1.16
N GLU A 91 0.40 -5.66 0.90
CA GLU A 91 -0.94 -5.08 0.91
C GLU A 91 -1.82 -5.73 -0.15
N MET A 92 -1.33 -5.89 -1.37
CA MET A 92 -2.04 -6.58 -2.46
C MET A 92 -2.42 -7.99 -2.05
N SER A 93 -1.48 -8.77 -1.49
CA SER A 93 -1.77 -10.13 -1.01
C SER A 93 -2.85 -10.15 0.08
N GLN A 94 -2.84 -9.18 1.01
CA GLN A 94 -3.87 -9.07 2.04
C GLN A 94 -5.24 -8.70 1.46
N LEU A 95 -5.27 -7.88 0.41
CA LEU A 95 -6.50 -7.53 -0.30
C LEU A 95 -7.06 -8.71 -1.09
N ASP A 96 -6.21 -9.51 -1.74
CA ASP A 96 -6.62 -10.72 -2.46
C ASP A 96 -7.23 -11.74 -1.52
N ASP A 97 -6.59 -12.02 -0.38
CA ASP A 97 -7.12 -12.91 0.67
C ASP A 97 -8.46 -12.40 1.22
N ALA A 98 -8.57 -11.09 1.45
CA ALA A 98 -9.81 -10.49 1.93
C ALA A 98 -10.92 -10.60 0.88
N ASN A 99 -10.61 -10.34 -0.39
CA ASN A 99 -11.54 -10.41 -1.50
C ASN A 99 -12.11 -11.82 -1.67
N GLU A 100 -11.30 -12.87 -1.53
CA GLU A 100 -11.75 -14.25 -1.58
C GLU A 100 -12.80 -14.55 -0.48
N VAL A 101 -12.52 -14.14 0.76
CA VAL A 101 -13.45 -14.31 1.88
C VAL A 101 -14.74 -13.54 1.64
N VAL A 102 -14.64 -12.27 1.25
CA VAL A 102 -15.78 -11.37 1.00
C VAL A 102 -16.67 -11.92 -0.11
N ASN A 103 -16.07 -12.29 -1.24
CA ASN A 103 -16.83 -12.85 -2.37
C ASN A 103 -17.49 -14.16 -2.01
N GLY A 104 -16.80 -15.07 -1.32
CA GLY A 104 -17.39 -16.34 -0.90
C GLY A 104 -18.62 -16.17 -0.01
N ILE A 105 -18.58 -15.27 0.94
CA ILE A 105 -19.72 -14.97 1.83
C ILE A 105 -20.85 -14.26 1.07
N THR A 106 -20.52 -13.26 0.25
CA THR A 106 -21.49 -12.49 -0.51
C THR A 106 -22.25 -13.36 -1.52
N ASP A 107 -21.54 -14.24 -2.22
CA ASP A 107 -22.14 -15.16 -3.18
C ASP A 107 -23.03 -16.21 -2.49
N TRP A 108 -22.63 -16.64 -1.29
CA TRP A 108 -23.48 -17.52 -0.51
C TRP A 108 -24.75 -16.80 -0.04
N LEU A 109 -24.66 -15.58 0.47
CA LEU A 109 -25.80 -14.77 0.90
C LEU A 109 -26.79 -14.57 -0.25
N ARG A 110 -26.32 -14.19 -1.45
CA ARG A 110 -27.16 -14.02 -2.65
C ARG A 110 -27.93 -15.30 -2.99
N ARG A 111 -27.24 -16.46 -3.00
CA ARG A 111 -27.90 -17.75 -3.27
C ARG A 111 -28.87 -18.17 -2.15
N ALA A 112 -28.60 -17.77 -0.94
CA ALA A 112 -29.41 -18.09 0.23
C ALA A 112 -30.69 -17.24 0.34
N GLU A 113 -30.82 -16.17 -0.39
CA GLU A 113 -32.05 -15.37 -0.46
C GLU A 113 -33.18 -16.12 -1.20
N GLU A 114 -32.83 -17.05 -2.10
CA GLU A 114 -33.79 -17.86 -2.86
C GLU A 114 -33.56 -19.38 -2.58
N PRO A 115 -34.58 -20.12 -2.12
CA PRO A 115 -35.94 -19.71 -1.72
C PRO A 115 -35.94 -18.97 -0.36
N PRO A 116 -36.97 -18.14 -0.08
CA PRO A 116 -37.09 -17.42 1.17
C PRO A 116 -37.18 -18.38 2.37
N ALA A 117 -36.68 -17.99 3.53
CA ALA A 117 -36.60 -18.82 4.74
C ALA A 117 -37.97 -19.46 5.13
N SER A 118 -39.09 -18.81 4.81
CA SER A 118 -40.44 -19.33 5.05
C SER A 118 -40.79 -20.57 4.20
N ALA A 119 -40.11 -20.77 3.08
CA ALA A 119 -40.36 -21.89 2.15
C ALA A 119 -39.38 -23.08 2.32
N ILE A 120 -38.47 -23.00 3.29
CA ILE A 120 -37.39 -23.97 3.48
C ILE A 120 -37.75 -24.96 4.59
N GLU A 121 -37.43 -26.24 4.44
CA GLU A 121 -37.62 -27.28 5.45
C GLU A 121 -36.78 -27.01 6.71
N PHE A 122 -37.22 -27.56 7.86
CA PHE A 122 -36.62 -27.29 9.18
C PHE A 122 -35.13 -27.63 9.23
N ASP A 123 -34.72 -28.79 8.73
CA ASP A 123 -33.30 -29.22 8.75
C ASP A 123 -32.42 -28.30 7.87
N ALA A 124 -32.96 -27.85 6.75
CA ALA A 124 -32.26 -26.91 5.88
C ALA A 124 -32.15 -25.51 6.48
N LEU A 125 -33.13 -25.07 7.27
CA LEU A 125 -33.04 -23.84 8.08
C LEU A 125 -31.96 -23.94 9.14
N LYS A 126 -31.87 -25.08 9.81
CA LYS A 126 -30.82 -25.34 10.82
C LYS A 126 -29.43 -25.27 10.20
N LEU A 127 -29.22 -25.98 9.06
CA LEU A 127 -27.97 -25.92 8.33
C LEU A 127 -27.62 -24.49 7.88
N ARG A 128 -28.63 -23.73 7.42
CA ARG A 128 -28.44 -22.33 7.03
C ARG A 128 -28.03 -21.46 8.22
N HIS A 129 -28.60 -21.70 9.40
CA HIS A 129 -28.21 -21.01 10.63
C HIS A 129 -26.75 -21.30 11.02
N GLU A 130 -26.33 -22.56 10.97
CA GLU A 130 -24.95 -22.99 11.25
C GLU A 130 -23.96 -22.40 10.24
N THR A 131 -24.30 -22.40 8.95
CA THR A 131 -23.47 -21.77 7.90
C THR A 131 -23.30 -20.26 8.10
N LEU A 132 -24.33 -19.56 8.55
CA LEU A 132 -24.26 -18.13 8.87
C LEU A 132 -23.36 -17.86 10.08
N GLU A 133 -23.33 -18.76 11.06
CA GLU A 133 -22.42 -18.67 12.21
C GLU A 133 -20.96 -18.86 11.76
N ASP A 134 -20.68 -19.80 10.84
CA ASP A 134 -19.36 -19.97 10.24
C ASP A 134 -18.94 -18.71 9.46
N HIS A 135 -19.81 -18.15 8.64
CA HIS A 135 -19.53 -16.90 7.91
C HIS A 135 -19.21 -15.75 8.85
N ARG A 136 -19.92 -15.60 9.96
CA ARG A 136 -19.63 -14.59 10.97
C ARG A 136 -18.26 -14.82 11.62
N SER A 137 -17.91 -16.06 11.92
CA SER A 137 -16.58 -16.43 12.43
C SER A 137 -15.47 -16.11 11.43
N ARG A 138 -15.73 -16.27 10.13
CA ARG A 138 -14.79 -15.89 9.06
C ARG A 138 -14.62 -14.38 8.94
N CYS A 139 -15.71 -13.60 9.09
CA CYS A 139 -15.62 -12.13 9.11
C CYS A 139 -14.76 -11.65 10.30
N ASP A 140 -14.96 -12.23 11.48
CA ASP A 140 -14.19 -11.90 12.67
C ASP A 140 -12.72 -12.29 12.53
N ALA A 141 -12.43 -13.46 11.95
CA ALA A 141 -11.06 -13.89 11.65
C ALA A 141 -10.37 -12.97 10.63
N LEU A 142 -11.10 -12.50 9.60
CA LEU A 142 -10.61 -11.54 8.64
C LEU A 142 -10.25 -10.21 9.31
N ALA A 143 -11.14 -9.69 10.16
CA ALA A 143 -10.91 -8.45 10.89
C ALA A 143 -9.67 -8.55 11.81
N ARG A 144 -9.53 -9.65 12.56
CA ARG A 144 -8.34 -9.87 13.42
C ARG A 144 -7.05 -9.96 12.62
N ARG A 145 -7.03 -10.70 11.51
CA ARG A 145 -5.84 -10.79 10.64
C ARG A 145 -5.46 -9.42 10.09
N ARG A 146 -6.45 -8.64 9.65
CA ARG A 146 -6.20 -7.29 9.14
C ARG A 146 -5.65 -6.35 10.22
N GLN A 147 -6.17 -6.39 11.43
CA GLN A 147 -5.66 -5.59 12.55
C GLN A 147 -4.21 -5.96 12.88
N ALA A 148 -3.90 -7.25 12.99
CA ALA A 148 -2.54 -7.71 13.25
C ALA A 148 -1.56 -7.27 12.15
N PHE A 149 -1.96 -7.34 10.88
CA PHE A 149 -1.18 -6.84 9.76
C PHE A 149 -0.89 -5.34 9.85
N LEU A 150 -1.90 -4.52 10.18
CA LEU A 150 -1.75 -3.07 10.33
C LEU A 150 -0.84 -2.71 11.51
N GLU A 151 -0.92 -3.44 12.61
CA GLU A 151 -0.03 -3.28 13.77
C GLU A 151 1.42 -3.65 13.42
N GLU A 152 1.65 -4.77 12.74
CA GLU A 152 2.97 -5.18 12.27
C GLU A 152 3.56 -4.19 11.28
N ALA A 153 2.76 -3.73 10.31
CA ALA A 153 3.16 -2.73 9.33
C ALA A 153 3.60 -1.42 10.00
N THR A 154 2.91 -1.00 11.07
CA THR A 154 3.26 0.19 11.85
C THR A 154 4.61 0.01 12.58
N ASN A 155 4.84 -1.16 13.18
CA ASN A 155 6.05 -1.45 13.94
C ASN A 155 7.31 -1.63 13.06
N ASN A 156 7.17 -2.26 11.90
CA ASN A 156 8.27 -2.50 10.96
C ASN A 156 8.66 -1.25 10.15
N GLY A 157 7.71 -0.37 9.88
CA GLY A 157 7.96 0.90 9.18
C GLY A 157 8.91 1.83 9.94
N VAL A 158 8.90 1.80 11.26
CA VAL A 158 9.83 2.57 12.11
C VAL A 158 11.28 2.11 11.93
N LYS A 159 11.51 0.81 11.71
CA LYS A 159 12.84 0.23 11.55
C LYS A 159 13.45 0.47 10.16
N ALA A 160 12.62 0.62 9.14
CA ALA A 160 13.05 0.77 7.74
C ALA A 160 13.17 2.22 7.27
N GLY A 161 12.96 3.21 8.16
CA GLY A 161 12.99 4.63 7.79
C GLY A 161 11.80 5.07 6.92
N ILE A 162 11.02 4.13 6.42
CA ILE A 162 9.81 4.40 5.66
C ILE A 162 8.70 4.72 6.65
N ARG A 163 8.14 5.89 6.53
CA ARG A 163 6.94 6.26 7.27
C ARG A 163 5.73 5.45 6.75
N HIS A 164 5.68 4.18 7.06
CA HIS A 164 4.57 3.27 6.72
C HIS A 164 3.22 3.80 7.21
N ARG A 165 3.23 4.64 8.25
CA ARG A 165 2.07 5.40 8.70
C ARG A 165 1.45 6.31 7.62
N GLN A 166 2.21 6.68 6.61
CA GLN A 166 1.74 7.53 5.51
C GLN A 166 1.28 6.74 4.29
N LEU A 167 1.74 5.48 4.13
CA LEU A 167 1.36 4.65 2.99
C LEU A 167 -0.15 4.29 3.03
N MET A 168 -0.64 3.75 4.14
CA MET A 168 -2.05 3.32 4.23
C MET A 168 -3.05 4.47 4.04
N PRO A 169 -2.93 5.62 4.73
CA PRO A 169 -3.77 6.78 4.44
C PRO A 169 -3.70 7.22 2.98
N HIS A 170 -2.52 7.22 2.38
CA HIS A 170 -2.35 7.64 0.99
C HIS A 170 -2.99 6.67 -0.01
N LEU A 171 -2.87 5.35 0.22
CA LEU A 171 -3.49 4.34 -0.65
C LEU A 171 -5.03 4.40 -0.62
N TYR A 172 -5.61 4.81 0.51
CA TYR A 172 -7.05 4.81 0.72
C TYR A 172 -7.69 6.20 0.77
N ASP A 173 -6.92 7.26 0.49
CA ASP A 173 -7.38 8.66 0.54
C ASP A 173 -8.60 8.94 -0.34
N ALA A 174 -8.69 8.27 -1.49
CA ALA A 174 -9.82 8.37 -2.39
C ALA A 174 -11.07 7.59 -1.94
N LEU A 175 -10.98 6.79 -0.87
CA LEU A 175 -12.09 5.99 -0.37
C LEU A 175 -12.81 6.70 0.79
N PRO A 176 -14.12 6.44 0.98
CA PRO A 176 -14.90 7.05 2.06
C PRO A 176 -14.54 6.53 3.45
N VAL A 177 -13.62 5.57 3.56
CA VAL A 177 -13.21 4.93 4.82
C VAL A 177 -11.70 4.65 4.83
N ASP A 178 -11.06 4.92 5.95
CA ASP A 178 -9.59 4.72 6.12
C ASP A 178 -9.17 3.25 6.14
N HIS A 179 -10.09 2.35 6.52
CA HIS A 179 -9.84 0.92 6.66
C HIS A 179 -10.90 0.09 5.94
N PRO A 180 -10.88 0.03 4.59
CA PRO A 180 -11.96 -0.58 3.80
C PRO A 180 -12.18 -2.06 4.11
N VAL A 181 -11.12 -2.85 4.33
CA VAL A 181 -11.25 -4.28 4.68
C VAL A 181 -11.97 -4.48 6.01
N LEU A 182 -11.63 -3.68 7.04
CA LEU A 182 -12.30 -3.76 8.34
C LEU A 182 -13.76 -3.33 8.25
N ALA A 183 -14.04 -2.25 7.50
CA ALA A 183 -15.40 -1.77 7.28
C ALA A 183 -16.24 -2.84 6.54
N THR A 184 -15.69 -3.46 5.50
CA THR A 184 -16.38 -4.52 4.75
C THR A 184 -16.64 -5.75 5.60
N ALA A 185 -15.66 -6.20 6.40
CA ALA A 185 -15.83 -7.33 7.31
C ALA A 185 -16.96 -7.07 8.33
N ALA A 186 -17.02 -5.86 8.90
CA ALA A 186 -18.09 -5.47 9.83
C ALA A 186 -19.46 -5.41 9.16
N GLN A 187 -19.55 -4.91 7.93
CA GLN A 187 -20.80 -4.89 7.15
C GLN A 187 -21.30 -6.29 6.84
N LEU A 188 -20.39 -7.19 6.43
CA LEU A 188 -20.74 -8.60 6.17
C LEU A 188 -21.18 -9.33 7.44
N ASP A 189 -20.50 -9.16 8.57
CA ASP A 189 -20.97 -9.73 9.86
C ASP A 189 -22.36 -9.23 10.20
N SER A 190 -22.62 -7.95 10.01
CA SER A 190 -23.93 -7.35 10.27
C SER A 190 -25.02 -7.94 9.37
N ALA A 191 -24.74 -8.15 8.09
CA ALA A 191 -25.65 -8.79 7.13
C ALA A 191 -25.92 -10.27 7.51
N CYS A 192 -24.87 -11.04 7.79
CA CYS A 192 -24.99 -12.43 8.27
C CYS A 192 -25.82 -12.50 9.56
N LYS A 193 -25.59 -11.61 10.51
CA LYS A 193 -26.32 -11.53 11.77
C LYS A 193 -27.80 -11.21 11.58
N ALA A 194 -28.12 -10.28 10.67
CA ALA A 194 -29.51 -9.96 10.34
C ALA A 194 -30.22 -11.17 9.72
N TYR A 195 -29.58 -11.85 8.77
CA TYR A 195 -30.15 -13.04 8.14
C TYR A 195 -30.26 -14.22 9.14
N GLN A 196 -29.29 -14.41 10.00
CA GLN A 196 -29.32 -15.42 11.07
C GLN A 196 -30.51 -15.20 12.02
N ARG A 197 -30.86 -13.96 12.34
CA ARG A 197 -32.06 -13.63 13.12
C ARG A 197 -33.33 -14.04 12.38
N ALA A 198 -33.44 -13.71 11.09
CA ALA A 198 -34.60 -14.09 10.28
C ALA A 198 -34.80 -15.61 10.19
N VAL A 199 -33.69 -16.36 10.02
CA VAL A 199 -33.71 -17.83 10.01
C VAL A 199 -34.16 -18.38 11.37
N ARG A 200 -33.66 -17.83 12.49
CA ARG A 200 -34.03 -18.23 13.83
C ARG A 200 -35.51 -17.98 14.14
N ASP A 201 -36.04 -16.85 13.70
CA ASP A 201 -37.47 -16.52 13.87
C ASP A 201 -38.38 -17.52 13.13
N GLN A 202 -37.92 -18.06 11.99
CA GLN A 202 -38.64 -19.13 11.29
C GLN A 202 -38.53 -20.50 11.97
N LEU A 203 -37.36 -20.81 12.55
CA LEU A 203 -37.20 -22.04 13.33
C LEU A 203 -38.13 -22.06 14.54
N ILE A 204 -38.19 -20.96 15.29
CA ILE A 204 -39.07 -20.85 16.49
C ILE A 204 -40.58 -20.95 16.15
N ARG A 205 -40.99 -20.50 14.96
CA ARG A 205 -42.43 -20.56 14.55
C ARG A 205 -42.85 -21.97 14.12
N ARG A 206 -41.92 -22.86 13.88
CA ARG A 206 -42.20 -24.22 13.40
C ARG A 206 -42.00 -25.30 14.49
N ASP A 207 -41.43 -24.92 15.62
CA ASP A 207 -41.32 -25.74 16.83
C ASP A 207 -42.60 -25.62 17.65
#